data_e7f286b1ae4c07a0961960f2f43a503e
#
_entry.id   e7f286b1ae4c07a0961960f2f43a503e
#
_cell.length_a   1.000
_cell.length_b   1.000
_cell.length_c   1.000
_cell.angle_alpha   90.00
_cell.angle_beta   90.00
_cell.angle_gamma   90.00
#
_symmetry.space_group_name_H-M   'P 1'
#
loop_
_entity.id
_entity.type
_entity.pdbx_description
1 polymer ?
#
loop_
_entity_poly.entity_id
_entity_poly.type
_entity_poly.pdbx_seq_one_letter_code
_entity_poly.pdbx_strand_id
1 'polypeptide(L)'
;MIKNFILFILLVFGFSSCSKTETSKEESNQNASSAELKQVVLNYANIVHASYVDSLNLAKNMQEKINNFLEAPSQKGLDEAKQSWVDSRFPYLQTEVYRFYGGPIDDEDGPEGLLNAWPMDESYVDYVKGSPKSGIINNPEA
;
A
#
# COMPACT_ATOMS: atom_id res chain seq x y z
N MET A 1 20.36 -12.68 -84.32
CA MET A 1 21.63 -11.93 -84.25
C MET A 1 21.96 -11.77 -82.81
N ILE A 2 22.82 -12.58 -82.29
CA ILE A 2 24.23 -12.31 -81.97
C ILE A 2 24.41 -11.48 -80.71
N LYS A 3 24.87 -12.22 -79.67
CA LYS A 3 25.99 -11.88 -78.79
C LYS A 3 25.71 -10.76 -77.75
N ASN A 4 26.09 -10.92 -76.49
CA ASN A 4 27.38 -11.43 -75.97
C ASN A 4 27.19 -11.96 -74.55
N PHE A 5 27.82 -13.07 -74.37
CA PHE A 5 28.17 -13.72 -73.13
C PHE A 5 29.28 -12.93 -72.45
N ILE A 6 29.05 -12.31 -71.36
CA ILE A 6 30.11 -11.81 -70.49
C ILE A 6 29.96 -12.50 -69.14
N LEU A 7 30.85 -13.46 -69.00
CA LEU A 7 31.14 -14.16 -67.76
C LEU A 7 31.81 -13.20 -66.76
N PHE A 8 31.05 -12.78 -65.75
CA PHE A 8 31.63 -12.04 -64.66
C PHE A 8 31.78 -13.02 -63.48
N ILE A 9 32.99 -13.56 -63.36
CA ILE A 9 33.44 -14.30 -62.17
C ILE A 9 33.65 -13.29 -61.07
N LEU A 10 32.66 -13.14 -60.18
CA LEU A 10 32.82 -12.42 -58.93
C LEU A 10 33.40 -13.37 -57.88
N LEU A 11 34.66 -13.21 -57.63
CA LEU A 11 35.34 -13.77 -56.46
C LEU A 11 34.64 -13.31 -55.18
N VAL A 12 33.86 -14.21 -54.63
CA VAL A 12 33.31 -14.01 -53.28
C VAL A 12 34.44 -14.30 -52.30
N PHE A 13 35.12 -13.27 -51.87
CA PHE A 13 35.95 -13.32 -50.67
C PHE A 13 35.02 -13.50 -49.47
N GLY A 14 34.89 -14.72 -49.01
CA GLY A 14 34.27 -15.01 -47.75
C GLY A 14 35.09 -14.45 -46.58
N PHE A 15 34.71 -13.30 -46.12
CA PHE A 15 35.12 -12.86 -44.77
C PHE A 15 34.17 -13.53 -43.77
N SER A 16 34.47 -14.76 -43.39
CA SER A 16 33.96 -15.36 -42.16
C SER A 16 34.61 -14.60 -40.98
N SER A 17 34.08 -13.43 -40.69
CA SER A 17 34.31 -12.79 -39.40
C SER A 17 33.35 -13.42 -38.41
N CYS A 18 33.72 -14.56 -37.84
CA CYS A 18 33.16 -15.03 -36.58
C CYS A 18 33.62 -14.07 -35.48
N SER A 19 32.91 -12.96 -35.37
CA SER A 19 32.93 -12.19 -34.13
C SER A 19 32.17 -13.04 -33.11
N LYS A 20 32.91 -13.81 -32.32
CA LYS A 20 32.39 -14.25 -31.01
C LYS A 20 32.18 -13.00 -30.20
N THR A 21 31.01 -12.43 -30.29
CA THR A 21 30.48 -11.59 -29.22
C THR A 21 30.30 -12.55 -28.05
N GLU A 22 31.32 -12.63 -27.23
CA GLU A 22 31.12 -13.07 -25.85
C GLU A 22 30.19 -12.01 -25.24
N THR A 23 28.91 -12.28 -25.34
CA THR A 23 27.95 -11.70 -24.43
C THR A 23 28.39 -12.23 -23.07
N SER A 24 29.23 -11.48 -22.40
CA SER A 24 29.38 -11.60 -20.97
C SER A 24 27.97 -11.40 -20.43
N LYS A 25 27.25 -12.50 -20.22
CA LYS A 25 26.22 -12.56 -19.24
C LYS A 25 26.97 -12.17 -17.95
N GLU A 26 26.92 -10.91 -17.60
CA GLU A 26 26.94 -10.52 -16.22
C GLU A 26 25.69 -11.16 -15.63
N GLU A 27 25.80 -12.46 -15.30
CA GLU A 27 25.05 -13.00 -14.19
C GLU A 27 25.45 -12.12 -13.03
N SER A 28 24.64 -11.07 -12.80
CA SER A 28 24.66 -10.37 -11.54
C SER A 28 24.30 -11.45 -10.50
N ASN A 29 25.34 -12.07 -10.01
CA ASN A 29 25.26 -13.06 -8.94
C ASN A 29 24.95 -12.27 -7.67
N GLN A 30 23.72 -11.75 -7.61
CA GLN A 30 23.14 -11.07 -6.45
C GLN A 30 22.65 -12.14 -5.47
N ASN A 31 23.50 -13.09 -5.16
CA ASN A 31 23.32 -13.87 -3.96
C ASN A 31 23.74 -12.99 -2.78
N ALA A 32 22.82 -12.13 -2.33
CA ALA A 32 22.98 -11.46 -1.05
C ALA A 32 23.38 -12.49 0.00
N SER A 33 24.40 -12.20 0.79
CA SER A 33 24.81 -13.09 1.88
C SER A 33 23.65 -13.27 2.87
N SER A 34 23.60 -14.37 3.57
CA SER A 34 22.54 -14.61 4.57
C SER A 34 22.52 -13.51 5.65
N ALA A 35 23.64 -12.85 5.90
CA ALA A 35 23.73 -11.72 6.83
C ALA A 35 23.06 -10.48 6.26
N GLU A 36 23.22 -10.17 4.98
CA GLU A 36 22.56 -9.05 4.30
C GLU A 36 21.05 -9.27 4.22
N LEU A 37 20.61 -10.48 3.87
CA LEU A 37 19.17 -10.81 3.86
C LEU A 37 18.57 -10.66 5.25
N LYS A 38 19.25 -11.11 6.30
CA LYS A 38 18.80 -10.92 7.68
C LYS A 38 18.69 -9.43 8.03
N GLN A 39 19.64 -8.61 7.61
CA GLN A 39 19.59 -7.16 7.85
C GLN A 39 18.41 -6.50 7.16
N VAL A 40 18.09 -6.91 5.92
CA VAL A 40 16.91 -6.41 5.19
C VAL A 40 15.62 -6.74 5.95
N VAL A 41 15.47 -7.99 6.40
CA VAL A 41 14.29 -8.42 7.18
C VAL A 41 14.17 -7.66 8.49
N LEU A 42 15.27 -7.44 9.20
CA LEU A 42 15.26 -6.66 10.45
C LEU A 42 14.89 -5.20 10.21
N ASN A 43 15.42 -4.59 9.16
CA ASN A 43 15.07 -3.22 8.80
C ASN A 43 13.59 -3.10 8.43
N TYR A 44 13.07 -4.03 7.64
CA TYR A 44 11.65 -4.08 7.31
C TYR A 44 10.79 -4.19 8.57
N ALA A 45 11.10 -5.13 9.47
CA ALA A 45 10.37 -5.30 10.73
C ALA A 45 10.39 -4.03 11.60
N ASN A 46 11.52 -3.33 11.66
CA ASN A 46 11.63 -2.08 12.41
C ASN A 46 10.76 -0.97 11.79
N ILE A 47 10.72 -0.85 10.47
CA ILE A 47 9.88 0.14 9.77
C ILE A 47 8.41 -0.16 10.02
N VAL A 48 7.99 -1.42 9.86
CA VAL A 48 6.60 -1.86 10.13
C VAL A 48 6.21 -1.54 11.58
N HIS A 49 7.06 -1.92 12.53
CA HIS A 49 6.82 -1.65 13.95
C HIS A 49 6.67 -0.15 14.24
N ALA A 50 7.58 0.68 13.72
CA ALA A 50 7.50 2.14 13.88
C ALA A 50 6.20 2.72 13.31
N SER A 51 5.79 2.29 12.11
CA SER A 51 4.54 2.74 11.47
C SER A 51 3.31 2.39 12.31
N TYR A 52 3.24 1.19 12.89
CA TYR A 52 2.14 0.82 13.78
C TYR A 52 2.19 1.54 15.14
N VAL A 53 3.36 1.83 15.67
CA VAL A 53 3.50 2.66 16.89
C VAL A 53 2.97 4.06 16.66
N ASP A 54 3.29 4.69 15.53
CA ASP A 54 2.77 6.02 15.16
C ASP A 54 1.24 6.00 15.01
N SER A 55 0.71 4.99 14.32
CA SER A 55 -0.73 4.79 14.18
C SER A 55 -1.43 4.63 15.54
N LEU A 56 -0.88 3.80 16.42
CA LEU A 56 -1.43 3.59 17.76
C LEU A 56 -1.41 4.87 18.62
N ASN A 57 -0.33 5.64 18.54
CA ASN A 57 -0.21 6.88 19.31
C ASN A 57 -1.26 7.91 18.89
N LEU A 58 -1.50 8.07 17.59
CA LEU A 58 -2.52 8.99 17.09
C LEU A 58 -3.94 8.48 17.33
N ALA A 59 -4.17 7.16 17.31
CA ALA A 59 -5.45 6.59 17.71
C ALA A 59 -5.75 6.84 19.19
N LYS A 60 -4.76 6.75 20.08
CA LYS A 60 -4.92 7.09 21.49
C LYS A 60 -5.20 8.58 21.71
N ASN A 61 -4.52 9.45 20.95
CA ASN A 61 -4.82 10.89 21.00
C ASN A 61 -6.26 11.17 20.53
N MET A 62 -6.71 10.52 19.46
CA MET A 62 -8.10 10.62 19.01
C MET A 62 -9.08 10.18 20.08
N GLN A 63 -8.84 9.05 20.73
CA GLN A 63 -9.67 8.57 21.85
C GLN A 63 -9.75 9.60 22.98
N GLU A 64 -8.64 10.20 23.35
CA GLU A 64 -8.60 11.28 24.36
C GLU A 64 -9.45 12.48 23.95
N LYS A 65 -9.32 12.96 22.71
CA LYS A 65 -10.10 14.09 22.19
C LYS A 65 -11.60 13.80 22.16
N ILE A 66 -11.98 12.59 21.79
CA ILE A 66 -13.39 12.15 21.83
C ILE A 66 -13.91 12.14 23.27
N ASN A 67 -13.17 11.55 24.20
CA ASN A 67 -13.57 11.51 25.60
C ASN A 67 -13.74 12.91 26.20
N ASN A 68 -12.78 13.82 25.96
CA ASN A 68 -12.86 15.19 26.41
C ASN A 68 -14.09 15.93 25.83
N PHE A 69 -14.40 15.68 24.56
CA PHE A 69 -15.63 16.22 23.95
C PHE A 69 -16.89 15.66 24.61
N LEU A 70 -16.95 14.36 24.93
CA LEU A 70 -18.11 13.73 25.58
C LEU A 70 -18.29 14.24 27.02
N GLU A 71 -17.20 14.50 27.75
CA GLU A 71 -17.26 15.04 29.12
C GLU A 71 -17.71 16.50 29.16
N ALA A 72 -17.29 17.31 28.18
CA ALA A 72 -17.62 18.74 28.10
C ALA A 72 -17.95 19.14 26.65
N PRO A 73 -19.15 18.82 26.15
CA PRO A 73 -19.55 19.10 24.77
C PRO A 73 -19.43 20.57 24.39
N SER A 74 -18.69 20.86 23.32
CA SER A 74 -18.52 22.20 22.77
C SER A 74 -18.14 22.11 21.29
N GLN A 75 -18.40 23.17 20.52
CA GLN A 75 -17.98 23.22 19.12
C GLN A 75 -16.48 23.02 18.98
N LYS A 76 -15.67 23.65 19.85
CA LYS A 76 -14.22 23.48 19.86
C LYS A 76 -13.82 22.02 20.11
N GLY A 77 -14.42 21.35 21.11
CA GLY A 77 -14.14 19.95 21.41
C GLY A 77 -14.50 19.03 20.25
N LEU A 78 -15.62 19.28 19.58
CA LEU A 78 -16.01 18.53 18.38
C LEU A 78 -15.00 18.73 17.23
N ASP A 79 -14.56 19.95 17.00
CA ASP A 79 -13.59 20.24 15.94
C ASP A 79 -12.23 19.60 16.24
N GLU A 80 -11.79 19.61 17.51
CA GLU A 80 -10.58 18.89 17.93
C GLU A 80 -10.69 17.38 17.76
N ALA A 81 -11.82 16.77 18.09
CA ALA A 81 -12.07 15.36 17.89
C ALA A 81 -12.05 14.98 16.40
N LYS A 82 -12.71 15.78 15.55
CA LYS A 82 -12.68 15.59 14.09
C LYS A 82 -11.27 15.69 13.51
N GLN A 83 -10.51 16.70 13.95
CA GLN A 83 -9.13 16.86 13.47
C GLN A 83 -8.25 15.69 13.91
N SER A 84 -8.39 15.22 15.16
CA SER A 84 -7.62 14.07 15.64
C SER A 84 -7.94 12.77 14.89
N TRP A 85 -9.18 12.61 14.41
CA TRP A 85 -9.53 11.51 13.51
C TRP A 85 -8.77 11.63 12.16
N VAL A 86 -8.77 12.81 11.54
CA VAL A 86 -8.02 13.05 10.31
C VAL A 86 -6.54 12.75 10.51
N ASP A 87 -5.95 13.24 11.60
CA ASP A 87 -4.54 13.03 11.91
C ASP A 87 -4.20 11.54 12.12
N SER A 88 -5.10 10.78 12.74
CA SER A 88 -4.92 9.34 12.97
C SER A 88 -4.98 8.52 11.69
N ARG A 89 -5.71 8.98 10.68
CA ARG A 89 -5.81 8.30 9.38
C ARG A 89 -4.49 8.29 8.62
N PHE A 90 -3.70 9.33 8.75
CA PHE A 90 -2.46 9.47 7.98
C PHE A 90 -1.46 8.34 8.22
N PRO A 91 -0.99 8.05 9.46
CA PRO A 91 -0.09 6.93 9.69
C PRO A 91 -0.77 5.56 9.49
N TYR A 92 -2.08 5.44 9.78
CA TYR A 92 -2.79 4.19 9.54
C TYR A 92 -2.80 3.82 8.05
N LEU A 93 -3.09 4.75 7.15
CA LEU A 93 -3.07 4.50 5.71
C LEU A 93 -1.67 4.11 5.20
N GLN A 94 -0.60 4.59 5.83
CA GLN A 94 0.76 4.16 5.50
C GLN A 94 1.02 2.69 5.83
N THR A 95 0.27 2.10 6.77
CA THR A 95 0.41 0.68 7.11
C THR A 95 -0.22 -0.25 6.08
N GLU A 96 -1.03 0.26 5.16
CA GLU A 96 -1.75 -0.54 4.15
C GLU A 96 -0.80 -1.41 3.31
N VAL A 97 0.38 -0.89 2.99
CA VAL A 97 1.41 -1.64 2.24
C VAL A 97 1.88 -2.92 2.95
N TYR A 98 1.70 -3.04 4.27
CA TYR A 98 2.10 -4.19 5.07
C TYR A 98 0.99 -5.22 5.27
N ARG A 99 -0.22 -4.99 4.77
CA ARG A 99 -1.43 -5.75 5.12
C ARG A 99 -1.82 -6.83 4.11
N PHE A 100 -1.17 -6.91 2.94
CA PHE A 100 -1.58 -7.78 1.83
C PHE A 100 -1.19 -9.27 1.98
N TYR A 101 -0.78 -9.71 3.15
CA TYR A 101 -0.22 -11.05 3.35
C TYR A 101 -1.06 -11.96 4.25
N GLY A 102 -2.32 -11.61 4.49
CA GLY A 102 -3.18 -12.37 5.41
C GLY A 102 -2.64 -12.32 6.85
N GLY A 103 -2.15 -11.15 7.25
CA GLY A 103 -1.65 -10.92 8.61
C GLY A 103 -2.78 -10.64 9.61
N PRO A 104 -2.46 -10.38 10.89
CA PRO A 104 -3.46 -10.28 11.96
C PRO A 104 -4.54 -9.20 11.77
N ILE A 105 -4.36 -8.28 10.83
CA ILE A 105 -5.32 -7.20 10.54
C ILE A 105 -6.25 -7.59 9.39
N ASP A 106 -5.72 -8.26 8.35
CA ASP A 106 -6.41 -8.51 7.08
C ASP A 106 -6.76 -9.99 6.84
N ASP A 107 -6.57 -10.88 7.80
CA ASP A 107 -7.07 -12.24 7.68
C ASP A 107 -8.61 -12.28 7.85
N GLU A 108 -9.21 -13.44 7.63
CA GLU A 108 -10.68 -13.60 7.67
C GLU A 108 -11.28 -13.17 9.01
N ASP A 109 -10.55 -13.33 10.11
CA ASP A 109 -10.97 -12.97 11.47
C ASP A 109 -10.38 -11.61 11.92
N GLY A 110 -9.64 -10.92 11.05
CA GLY A 110 -8.93 -9.69 11.36
C GLY A 110 -9.86 -8.48 11.56
N PRO A 111 -9.41 -7.45 12.31
CA PRO A 111 -10.23 -6.28 12.64
C PRO A 111 -10.31 -5.23 11.52
N GLU A 112 -9.81 -5.48 10.32
CA GLU A 112 -9.79 -4.49 9.24
C GLU A 112 -11.17 -3.89 8.97
N GLY A 113 -12.21 -4.72 8.91
CA GLY A 113 -13.59 -4.28 8.71
C GLY A 113 -14.13 -3.36 9.83
N LEU A 114 -13.54 -3.41 11.03
CA LEU A 114 -13.89 -2.49 12.13
C LEU A 114 -13.11 -1.16 12.05
N LEU A 115 -11.95 -1.17 11.41
CA LEU A 115 -11.05 -0.02 11.33
C LEU A 115 -11.25 0.81 10.07
N ASN A 116 -11.58 0.16 8.96
CA ASN A 116 -11.59 0.77 7.64
C ASN A 116 -12.61 0.11 6.69
N ALA A 117 -13.83 -0.14 7.18
CA ALA A 117 -14.89 -0.73 6.34
C ALA A 117 -15.16 0.13 5.10
N TRP A 118 -15.30 -0.53 3.95
CA TRP A 118 -15.63 0.09 2.68
C TRP A 118 -16.45 -0.86 1.79
N PRO A 119 -17.54 -0.40 1.18
CA PRO A 119 -18.17 0.90 1.36
C PRO A 119 -18.87 1.03 2.71
N MET A 120 -18.94 2.26 3.25
CA MET A 120 -19.74 2.54 4.44
C MET A 120 -21.22 2.71 4.05
N ASP A 121 -22.13 2.12 4.84
CA ASP A 121 -23.55 2.37 4.70
C ASP A 121 -23.93 3.64 5.49
N GLU A 122 -24.08 4.74 4.79
CA GLU A 122 -24.44 6.02 5.38
C GLU A 122 -25.81 5.97 6.07
N SER A 123 -26.75 5.15 5.58
CA SER A 123 -28.06 4.98 6.19
C SER A 123 -28.02 4.28 7.53
N TYR A 124 -26.96 3.52 7.79
CA TYR A 124 -26.74 2.89 9.09
C TYR A 124 -26.27 3.88 10.15
N VAL A 125 -25.45 4.85 9.79
CA VAL A 125 -24.89 5.84 10.73
C VAL A 125 -25.88 6.99 10.94
N ASP A 126 -26.34 7.62 9.86
CA ASP A 126 -27.16 8.82 9.86
C ASP A 126 -28.40 8.61 8.97
N TYR A 127 -29.16 9.64 8.73
CA TYR A 127 -30.30 9.61 7.83
C TYR A 127 -29.88 9.76 6.36
N VAL A 128 -30.71 9.24 5.46
CA VAL A 128 -30.61 9.47 4.03
C VAL A 128 -31.84 10.18 3.51
N LYS A 129 -31.76 10.77 2.31
CA LYS A 129 -32.90 11.41 1.66
C LYS A 129 -34.06 10.42 1.53
N GLY A 130 -35.20 10.74 2.11
CA GLY A 130 -36.38 9.89 2.13
C GLY A 130 -36.52 9.04 3.39
N SER A 131 -35.52 8.98 4.27
CA SER A 131 -35.56 8.25 5.56
C SER A 131 -34.91 9.07 6.68
N PRO A 132 -35.53 10.20 7.09
CA PRO A 132 -34.89 11.15 8.02
C PRO A 132 -34.73 10.66 9.45
N LYS A 133 -35.24 9.47 9.77
CA LYS A 133 -35.14 8.83 11.09
C LYS A 133 -34.35 7.52 11.06
N SER A 134 -33.67 7.20 9.94
CA SER A 134 -32.79 6.06 9.87
C SER A 134 -31.48 6.33 10.60
N GLY A 135 -30.69 5.29 10.80
CA GLY A 135 -29.37 5.37 11.41
C GLY A 135 -29.36 5.35 12.94
N ILE A 136 -28.23 4.90 13.48
CA ILE A 136 -28.04 4.69 14.92
C ILE A 136 -28.10 5.99 15.72
N ILE A 137 -27.69 7.13 15.11
CA ILE A 137 -27.76 8.43 15.78
C ILE A 137 -29.19 8.90 16.06
N ASN A 138 -30.18 8.39 15.30
CA ASN A 138 -31.60 8.68 15.46
C ASN A 138 -32.34 7.59 16.24
N ASN A 139 -31.70 6.45 16.50
CA ASN A 139 -32.24 5.29 17.18
C ASN A 139 -31.23 4.74 18.20
N PRO A 140 -30.97 5.46 19.28
CA PRO A 140 -29.90 5.11 20.24
C PRO A 140 -30.16 3.80 21.00
N GLU A 141 -31.38 3.23 20.88
CA GLU A 141 -31.78 1.95 21.49
C GLU A 141 -31.57 0.75 20.52
N ALA A 142 -31.10 1.01 19.29
CA ALA A 142 -30.97 -0.02 18.24
C ALA A 142 -29.71 -0.87 18.39
#